data_1d2c27c25ee6b295fc4aba45b2c2eb36
#
_entry.id   1d2c27c25ee6b295fc4aba45b2c2eb36
#
_cell.length_a   1.000
_cell.length_b   1.000
_cell.length_c   1.000
_cell.angle_alpha   90.00
_cell.angle_beta   90.00
_cell.angle_gamma   90.00
#
_symmetry.space_group_name_H-M   'P 1'
#
loop_
_entity.id
_entity.type
_entity.pdbx_description
1 polymer ?
#
loop_
_entity_poly.entity_id
_entity_poly.type
_entity_poly.pdbx_seq_one_letter_code
_entity_poly.pdbx_strand_id
1 'polypeptide(L)'
;MPLRVPMISLERARELGEAMGMPARRTQSEAFRVMANNPDVARVAYSQLMQLLENNKFDTRLRELMIMRIGWVTGSAYEWTQHWRVATTAGIPPEDILAVRD
;
A
#
# COMPACT_ATOMS: atom_id res chain seq x y z
N MET A 1 3.81 -8.84 15.89
CA MET A 1 4.74 -9.89 15.46
C MET A 1 6.02 -9.25 14.93
N PRO A 2 7.19 -9.68 15.38
CA PRO A 2 8.43 -9.13 14.86
C PRO A 2 8.62 -9.47 13.37
N LEU A 3 9.24 -8.55 12.64
CA LEU A 3 9.55 -8.77 11.24
C LEU A 3 10.61 -9.87 11.09
N ARG A 4 10.44 -10.73 10.12
CA ARG A 4 11.41 -11.77 9.81
C ARG A 4 12.52 -11.29 8.88
N VAL A 5 12.28 -10.19 8.21
CA VAL A 5 13.28 -9.51 7.37
C VAL A 5 13.41 -8.07 7.86
N PRO A 6 14.61 -7.47 7.78
CA PRO A 6 14.79 -6.10 8.23
C PRO A 6 14.07 -5.12 7.31
N MET A 7 13.66 -4.00 7.88
CA MET A 7 13.27 -2.83 7.09
C MET A 7 14.49 -1.95 6.91
N ILE A 8 14.70 -1.42 5.70
CA ILE A 8 15.71 -0.39 5.50
C ILE A 8 15.30 0.88 6.26
N SER A 9 16.27 1.75 6.57
CA SER A 9 15.99 2.99 7.28
C SER A 9 15.13 3.94 6.44
N LEU A 10 14.45 4.86 7.12
CA LEU A 10 13.69 5.91 6.44
C LEU A 10 14.57 6.75 5.51
N GLU A 11 15.80 7.04 5.93
CA GLU A 11 16.75 7.80 5.13
C GLU A 11 17.12 7.03 3.86
N ARG A 12 17.45 5.76 3.99
CA ARG A 12 17.79 4.91 2.84
C ARG A 12 16.61 4.75 1.90
N ALA A 13 15.40 4.60 2.45
CA ALA A 13 14.18 4.53 1.65
C ALA A 13 13.96 5.80 0.83
N ARG A 14 14.21 6.96 1.43
CA ARG A 14 14.09 8.23 0.75
C ARG A 14 15.09 8.34 -0.41
N GLU A 15 16.35 7.99 -0.16
CA GLU A 15 17.39 8.00 -1.19
C GLU A 15 17.04 7.11 -2.39
N LEU A 16 16.60 5.89 -2.11
CA LEU A 16 16.18 4.96 -3.16
C LEU A 16 14.97 5.48 -3.92
N GLY A 17 14.01 6.05 -3.20
CA GLY A 17 12.82 6.63 -3.81
C GLY A 17 13.13 7.79 -4.74
N GLU A 18 14.02 8.69 -4.33
CA GLU A 18 14.47 9.79 -5.18
C GLU A 18 15.12 9.27 -6.46
N ALA A 19 15.97 8.25 -6.35
CA ALA A 19 16.62 7.64 -7.51
C ALA A 19 15.60 6.96 -8.46
N MET A 20 14.46 6.52 -7.93
CA MET A 20 13.40 5.89 -8.71
C MET A 20 12.34 6.87 -9.22
N GLY A 21 12.42 8.15 -8.83
CA GLY A 21 11.39 9.13 -9.13
C GLY A 21 10.11 8.96 -8.33
N MET A 22 10.17 8.31 -7.18
CA MET A 22 9.01 8.07 -6.33
C MET A 22 8.81 9.20 -5.31
N PRO A 23 7.56 9.61 -5.05
CA PRO A 23 7.30 10.61 -4.01
C PRO A 23 7.65 10.05 -2.62
N ALA A 24 8.18 10.92 -1.75
CA ALA A 24 8.63 10.54 -0.40
C ALA A 24 7.55 9.83 0.42
N ARG A 25 6.28 10.24 0.29
CA ARG A 25 5.16 9.61 1.00
C ARG A 25 5.02 8.12 0.71
N ARG A 26 5.44 7.66 -0.48
CA ARG A 26 5.38 6.24 -0.86
C ARG A 26 6.55 5.45 -0.30
N THR A 27 7.71 6.08 -0.19
CA THR A 27 8.93 5.41 0.27
C THR A 27 8.98 5.22 1.78
N GLN A 28 8.13 5.89 2.53
CA GLN A 28 8.11 5.79 3.99
C GLN A 28 7.25 4.62 4.50
N SER A 29 6.46 3.99 3.63
CA SER A 29 5.64 2.86 4.03
C SER A 29 6.49 1.67 4.45
N GLU A 30 6.00 0.89 5.41
CA GLU A 30 6.68 -0.32 5.85
C GLU A 30 6.84 -1.31 4.71
N ALA A 31 5.82 -1.44 3.86
CA ALA A 31 5.86 -2.33 2.71
C ALA A 31 7.00 -1.99 1.75
N PHE A 32 7.17 -0.70 1.43
CA PHE A 32 8.30 -0.27 0.59
C PHE A 32 9.63 -0.58 1.26
N ARG A 33 9.76 -0.25 2.54
CA ARG A 33 11.01 -0.41 3.28
C ARG A 33 11.44 -1.87 3.42
N VAL A 34 10.50 -2.78 3.52
CA VAL A 34 10.78 -4.23 3.52
C VAL A 34 11.18 -4.69 2.12
N MET A 35 10.40 -4.30 1.11
CA MET A 35 10.64 -4.72 -0.27
C MET A 35 11.95 -4.17 -0.81
N ALA A 36 12.36 -2.98 -0.36
CA ALA A 36 13.57 -2.30 -0.81
C ALA A 36 14.87 -2.91 -0.29
N ASN A 37 14.81 -4.00 0.49
CA ASN A 37 15.98 -4.84 0.69
C ASN A 37 16.52 -5.38 -0.64
N ASN A 38 15.64 -5.48 -1.65
CA ASN A 38 16.05 -5.70 -3.04
C ASN A 38 15.56 -4.51 -3.86
N PRO A 39 16.40 -3.48 -4.07
CA PRO A 39 15.97 -2.25 -4.73
C PRO A 39 15.43 -2.44 -6.14
N ASP A 40 16.00 -3.36 -6.91
CA ASP A 40 15.54 -3.61 -8.28
C ASP A 40 14.13 -4.20 -8.31
N VAL A 41 13.85 -5.14 -7.42
CA VAL A 41 12.51 -5.71 -7.27
C VAL A 41 11.52 -4.65 -6.79
N ALA A 42 11.93 -3.85 -5.80
CA ALA A 42 11.08 -2.78 -5.28
C ALA A 42 10.68 -1.79 -6.39
N ARG A 43 11.64 -1.41 -7.24
CA ARG A 43 11.38 -0.48 -8.35
C ARG A 43 10.29 -1.01 -9.27
N VAL A 44 10.40 -2.25 -9.71
CA VAL A 44 9.44 -2.86 -10.63
C VAL A 44 8.10 -3.10 -9.97
N ALA A 45 8.10 -3.65 -8.76
CA ALA A 45 6.88 -3.95 -8.02
C ALA A 45 6.08 -2.68 -7.71
N TYR A 46 6.76 -1.62 -7.26
CA TYR A 46 6.09 -0.35 -6.96
C TYR A 46 5.65 0.39 -8.21
N SER A 47 6.38 0.27 -9.32
CA SER A 47 5.93 0.79 -10.60
C SER A 47 4.61 0.16 -11.02
N GLN A 48 4.49 -1.15 -10.92
CA GLN A 48 3.24 -1.86 -11.20
C GLN A 48 2.13 -1.46 -10.23
N LEU A 49 2.45 -1.39 -8.94
CA LEU A 49 1.47 -1.01 -7.91
C LEU A 49 0.93 0.40 -8.13
N MET A 50 1.78 1.35 -8.47
CA MET A 50 1.36 2.72 -8.76
C MET A 50 0.46 2.77 -10.00
N GLN A 51 0.76 1.98 -11.01
CA GLN A 51 -0.10 1.87 -12.18
C GLN A 51 -1.50 1.37 -11.80
N LEU A 52 -1.58 0.37 -10.94
CA LEU A 52 -2.86 -0.19 -10.49
C LEU A 52 -3.64 0.76 -9.59
N LEU A 53 -2.94 1.52 -8.74
CA LEU A 53 -3.59 2.39 -7.76
C LEU A 53 -3.93 3.78 -8.30
N GLU A 54 -3.13 4.34 -9.18
CA GLU A 54 -3.22 5.75 -9.54
C GLU A 54 -3.54 6.00 -11.02
N ASN A 55 -3.12 5.13 -11.91
CA ASN A 55 -3.13 5.40 -13.34
C ASN A 55 -3.96 4.39 -14.15
N ASN A 56 -5.08 3.93 -13.59
CA ASN A 56 -5.94 3.01 -14.31
C ASN A 56 -7.37 3.53 -14.37
N LYS A 57 -8.20 2.86 -15.16
CA LYS A 57 -9.61 3.22 -15.36
C LYS A 57 -10.54 2.50 -14.40
N PHE A 58 -9.99 1.72 -13.48
CA PHE A 58 -10.81 0.96 -12.55
C PHE A 58 -11.41 1.89 -11.49
N ASP A 59 -12.66 1.70 -11.18
CA ASP A 59 -13.38 2.53 -10.22
C ASP A 59 -12.71 2.50 -8.84
N THR A 60 -12.39 3.67 -8.30
CA THR A 60 -11.69 3.81 -7.02
C THR A 60 -12.47 3.18 -5.86
N ARG A 61 -13.79 3.40 -5.82
CA ARG A 61 -14.62 2.82 -4.75
C ARG A 61 -14.58 1.30 -4.79
N LEU A 62 -14.78 0.72 -5.95
CA LEU A 62 -14.75 -0.73 -6.11
C LEU A 62 -13.37 -1.30 -5.78
N ARG A 63 -12.31 -0.65 -6.25
CA ARG A 63 -10.95 -1.04 -5.92
C ARG A 63 -10.70 -1.12 -4.41
N GLU A 64 -11.07 -0.06 -3.70
CA GLU A 64 -10.81 0.00 -2.26
C GLU A 64 -11.66 -1.00 -1.48
N LEU A 65 -12.90 -1.21 -1.87
CA LEU A 65 -13.75 -2.23 -1.23
C LEU A 65 -13.19 -3.64 -1.46
N MET A 66 -12.67 -3.92 -2.65
CA MET A 66 -12.01 -5.20 -2.94
C MET A 66 -10.76 -5.41 -2.09
N ILE A 67 -9.92 -4.38 -1.97
CA ILE A 67 -8.71 -4.46 -1.14
C ILE A 67 -9.07 -4.67 0.32
N MET A 68 -10.07 -3.96 0.83
CA MET A 68 -10.53 -4.12 2.21
C MET A 68 -11.07 -5.53 2.44
N ARG A 69 -11.82 -6.09 1.48
CA ARG A 69 -12.31 -7.46 1.57
C ARG A 69 -11.17 -8.47 1.63
N ILE A 70 -10.18 -8.31 0.76
CA ILE A 70 -8.99 -9.18 0.76
C ILE A 70 -8.26 -9.07 2.10
N GLY A 71 -8.06 -7.86 2.59
CA GLY A 71 -7.43 -7.63 3.90
C GLY A 71 -8.16 -8.33 5.02
N TRP A 72 -9.49 -8.27 5.01
CA TRP A 72 -10.31 -8.93 6.02
C TRP A 72 -10.22 -10.46 5.94
N VAL A 73 -10.41 -11.03 4.74
CA VAL A 73 -10.41 -12.49 4.54
C VAL A 73 -9.04 -13.10 4.84
N THR A 74 -7.97 -12.39 4.51
CA THR A 74 -6.60 -12.89 4.75
C THR A 74 -6.07 -12.57 6.15
N GLY A 75 -6.82 -11.79 6.94
CA GLY A 75 -6.40 -11.40 8.28
C GLY A 75 -5.24 -10.40 8.30
N SER A 76 -5.08 -9.61 7.23
CA SER A 76 -4.01 -8.62 7.14
C SER A 76 -4.39 -7.33 7.84
N ALA A 77 -3.96 -7.16 9.08
CA ALA A 77 -4.16 -5.92 9.82
C ALA A 77 -3.48 -4.73 9.13
N TYR A 78 -2.34 -4.96 8.50
CA TYR A 78 -1.61 -3.93 7.75
C TYR A 78 -2.46 -3.38 6.60
N GLU A 79 -2.96 -4.25 5.72
CA GLU A 79 -3.78 -3.83 4.59
C GLU A 79 -5.07 -3.16 5.05
N TRP A 80 -5.71 -3.71 6.06
CA TRP A 80 -6.91 -3.13 6.63
C TRP A 80 -6.67 -1.69 7.11
N THR A 81 -5.61 -1.48 7.90
CA THR A 81 -5.30 -0.17 8.47
C THR A 81 -4.93 0.85 7.39
N GLN A 82 -4.09 0.45 6.45
CA GLN A 82 -3.64 1.36 5.40
C GLN A 82 -4.80 1.76 4.48
N HIS A 83 -5.57 0.79 4.02
CA HIS A 83 -6.65 1.07 3.08
C HIS A 83 -7.91 1.63 3.72
N TRP A 84 -8.09 1.47 5.02
CA TRP A 84 -9.12 2.21 5.74
C TRP A 84 -8.95 3.72 5.51
N ARG A 85 -7.73 4.21 5.62
CA ARG A 85 -7.42 5.62 5.39
C ARG A 85 -7.68 6.03 3.94
N VAL A 86 -7.23 5.20 3.01
CA VAL A 86 -7.40 5.48 1.59
C VAL A 86 -8.89 5.50 1.23
N ALA A 87 -9.64 4.52 1.69
CA ALA A 87 -11.07 4.40 1.42
C ALA A 87 -11.87 5.56 2.01
N THR A 88 -11.60 5.93 3.26
CA THR A 88 -12.29 7.05 3.90
C THR A 88 -11.92 8.39 3.25
N THR A 89 -10.67 8.57 2.86
CA THR A 89 -10.23 9.76 2.14
C THR A 89 -10.89 9.86 0.76
N ALA A 90 -11.16 8.72 0.12
CA ALA A 90 -11.88 8.66 -1.16
C ALA A 90 -13.39 8.91 -1.02
N GLY A 91 -13.88 9.10 0.20
CA GLY A 91 -15.28 9.42 0.45
C GLY A 91 -16.20 8.20 0.61
N ILE A 92 -15.65 7.00 0.78
CA ILE A 92 -16.45 5.80 1.03
C ILE A 92 -16.96 5.84 2.47
N PRO A 93 -18.28 5.75 2.69
CA PRO A 93 -18.80 5.75 4.06
C PRO A 93 -18.26 4.60 4.88
N PRO A 94 -17.89 4.82 6.17
CA PRO A 94 -17.38 3.76 7.03
C PRO A 94 -18.27 2.51 7.10
N GLU A 95 -19.57 2.69 7.09
CA GLU A 95 -20.53 1.56 7.11
C GLU A 95 -20.39 0.66 5.88
N ASP A 96 -20.09 1.24 4.72
CA ASP A 96 -19.87 0.45 3.50
C ASP A 96 -18.56 -0.33 3.57
N ILE A 97 -17.51 0.28 4.13
CA ILE A 97 -16.22 -0.39 4.33
C ILE A 97 -16.37 -1.54 5.31
N LEU A 98 -17.10 -1.32 6.42
CA LEU A 98 -17.32 -2.36 7.42
C LEU A 98 -18.18 -3.51 6.87
N ALA A 99 -19.04 -3.23 5.89
CA ALA A 99 -19.90 -4.25 5.28
C ALA A 99 -19.09 -5.30 4.50
N VAL A 100 -17.83 -5.03 4.12
CA VAL A 100 -17.01 -6.03 3.42
C VAL A 100 -16.66 -7.22 4.29
N ARG A 101 -16.92 -7.14 5.60
CA ARG A 101 -16.66 -8.23 6.55
C ARG A 101 -17.72 -9.34 6.46
N ASP A 102 -18.87 -9.06 5.93
CA ASP A 102 -20.01 -10.00 5.88
C ASP A 102 -19.90 -11.04 4.75
#